data_868a195020a54f86bfa07c16ea88fe9e
#
_entry.id   868a195020a54f86bfa07c16ea88fe9e
#
_cell.length_a   1.000
_cell.length_b   1.000
_cell.length_c   1.000
_cell.angle_alpha   90.00
_cell.angle_beta   90.00
_cell.angle_gamma   90.00
#
_symmetry.space_group_name_H-M   'P 1'
#
loop_
_entity.id
_entity.type
_entity.pdbx_description
1 polymer ?
#
loop_
_entity_poly.entity_id
_entity_poly.type
_entity_poly.pdbx_seq_one_letter_code
_entity_poly.pdbx_strand_id
1 'polypeptide(L)'
;MNLHGGISRRGVFLKLAVLFNALVGIILAVPIVRYIFSPMIRQRRPGYASWISLGSLNNFPAGETRLATYRNPVVKSWDGVTADIACWVRHVDAENFQVFAINCAHLWCPVRWFPQSSLFMCPCHGGVYYADGSRAAGPPERGLFQYSYKVEGDSLFIKAGEMPTPTLAANIKPGGPRCA
;
A
#
# COMPACT_ATOMS: atom_id res chain seq x y z
N MET A 1 66.61 -30.00 -11.62
CA MET A 1 65.55 -29.05 -11.25
C MET A 1 64.51 -29.81 -10.39
N ASN A 2 64.61 -29.68 -9.02
CA ASN A 2 63.70 -30.37 -8.11
C ASN A 2 62.41 -29.61 -7.93
N LEU A 3 61.37 -30.01 -8.61
CA LEU A 3 60.01 -29.46 -8.50
C LEU A 3 59.17 -30.13 -7.37
N HIS A 4 59.77 -30.38 -6.25
CA HIS A 4 59.05 -30.81 -5.05
C HIS A 4 58.86 -29.61 -4.10
N GLY A 5 58.11 -28.63 -4.52
CA GLY A 5 57.55 -27.58 -3.63
C GLY A 5 56.51 -28.21 -2.68
N GLY A 6 56.98 -28.84 -1.60
CA GLY A 6 56.12 -29.39 -0.56
C GLY A 6 55.20 -28.30 0.00
N ILE A 7 53.90 -28.57 0.01
CA ILE A 7 52.87 -27.65 0.56
C ILE A 7 53.14 -27.48 2.05
N SER A 8 53.59 -26.26 2.44
CA SER A 8 53.86 -25.97 3.85
C SER A 8 52.52 -25.89 4.63
N ARG A 9 52.50 -26.37 5.87
CA ARG A 9 51.32 -26.30 6.78
C ARG A 9 50.77 -24.86 6.83
N ARG A 10 51.65 -23.85 6.88
CA ARG A 10 51.26 -22.44 6.90
C ARG A 10 50.57 -22.04 5.58
N GLY A 11 51.03 -22.52 4.43
CA GLY A 11 50.36 -22.27 3.15
C GLY A 11 48.98 -22.91 3.04
N VAL A 12 48.79 -24.08 3.61
CA VAL A 12 47.47 -24.74 3.69
C VAL A 12 46.50 -23.89 4.53
N PHE A 13 46.91 -23.51 5.75
CA PHE A 13 46.07 -22.69 6.62
C PHE A 13 45.71 -21.35 6.00
N LEU A 14 46.66 -20.68 5.30
CA LEU A 14 46.40 -19.43 4.62
C LEU A 14 45.33 -19.61 3.51
N LYS A 15 45.45 -20.65 2.69
CA LYS A 15 44.48 -20.94 1.63
C LYS A 15 43.09 -21.26 2.20
N LEU A 16 43.03 -22.04 3.28
CA LEU A 16 41.75 -22.34 3.97
C LEU A 16 41.13 -21.07 4.54
N ALA A 17 41.93 -20.21 5.19
CA ALA A 17 41.43 -18.94 5.72
C ALA A 17 40.88 -18.03 4.62
N VAL A 18 41.60 -17.91 3.51
CA VAL A 18 41.13 -17.12 2.35
C VAL A 18 39.83 -17.69 1.78
N LEU A 19 39.76 -19.03 1.61
CA LEU A 19 38.56 -19.70 1.09
C LEU A 19 37.35 -19.46 2.02
N PHE A 20 37.55 -19.63 3.33
CA PHE A 20 36.51 -19.41 4.33
C PHE A 20 36.02 -17.97 4.33
N ASN A 21 36.92 -16.98 4.33
CA ASN A 21 36.54 -15.56 4.29
C ASN A 21 35.82 -15.22 2.97
N ALA A 22 36.25 -15.78 1.83
CA ALA A 22 35.57 -15.59 0.56
C ALA A 22 34.14 -16.16 0.59
N LEU A 23 33.94 -17.34 1.18
CA LEU A 23 32.63 -17.96 1.33
C LEU A 23 31.70 -17.09 2.21
N VAL A 24 32.19 -16.65 3.36
CA VAL A 24 31.44 -15.74 4.25
C VAL A 24 31.12 -14.43 3.53
N GLY A 25 32.07 -13.86 2.79
CA GLY A 25 31.88 -12.65 2.00
C GLY A 25 30.75 -12.82 0.96
N ILE A 26 30.71 -13.95 0.24
CA ILE A 26 29.66 -14.23 -0.73
C ILE A 26 28.27 -14.38 -0.06
N ILE A 27 28.21 -15.14 1.05
CA ILE A 27 26.95 -15.34 1.80
C ILE A 27 26.36 -14.00 2.26
N LEU A 28 27.19 -13.07 2.70
CA LEU A 28 26.75 -11.75 3.13
C LEU A 28 26.46 -10.81 1.97
N ALA A 29 27.28 -10.83 0.91
CA ALA A 29 27.14 -9.94 -0.22
C ALA A 29 25.87 -10.21 -1.03
N VAL A 30 25.49 -11.46 -1.22
CA VAL A 30 24.32 -11.82 -2.05
C VAL A 30 23.02 -11.16 -1.56
N PRO A 31 22.61 -11.28 -0.28
CA PRO A 31 21.39 -10.60 0.18
C PRO A 31 21.49 -9.08 0.15
N ILE A 32 22.65 -8.52 0.46
CA ILE A 32 22.88 -7.06 0.43
C ILE A 32 22.74 -6.53 -0.99
N VAL A 33 23.40 -7.13 -1.96
CA VAL A 33 23.30 -6.74 -3.37
C VAL A 33 21.88 -6.89 -3.89
N ARG A 34 21.21 -8.02 -3.58
CA ARG A 34 19.81 -8.21 -3.96
C ARG A 34 18.88 -7.17 -3.33
N TYR A 35 19.14 -6.75 -2.12
CA TYR A 35 18.37 -5.69 -1.46
C TYR A 35 18.58 -4.33 -2.15
N ILE A 36 19.82 -3.93 -2.41
CA ILE A 36 20.17 -2.67 -3.08
C ILE A 36 19.52 -2.59 -4.47
N PHE A 37 19.60 -3.67 -5.24
CA PHE A 37 19.04 -3.72 -6.60
C PHE A 37 17.56 -4.13 -6.66
N SER A 38 16.94 -4.43 -5.52
CA SER A 38 15.53 -4.82 -5.44
C SER A 38 14.56 -3.84 -6.12
N PRO A 39 14.71 -2.50 -6.01
CA PRO A 39 13.81 -1.56 -6.70
C PRO A 39 13.89 -1.65 -8.22
N MET A 40 15.05 -1.99 -8.76
CA MET A 40 15.27 -2.12 -10.21
C MET A 40 14.75 -3.46 -10.77
N ILE A 41 14.78 -4.51 -9.92
CA ILE A 41 14.38 -5.88 -10.30
C ILE A 41 12.88 -6.11 -10.06
N ARG A 42 12.27 -5.37 -9.11
CA ARG A 42 10.82 -5.46 -8.85
C ARG A 42 10.04 -4.90 -10.04
N GLN A 43 9.70 -5.77 -10.98
CA GLN A 43 8.64 -5.46 -11.92
C GLN A 43 7.35 -5.20 -11.13
N ARG A 44 6.68 -4.09 -11.43
CA ARG A 44 5.32 -3.84 -10.93
C ARG A 44 4.47 -5.06 -11.32
N ARG A 45 4.04 -5.83 -10.32
CA ARG A 45 3.22 -7.01 -10.60
C ARG A 45 1.91 -6.52 -11.21
N PRO A 46 1.41 -7.13 -12.31
CA PRO A 46 0.18 -6.72 -12.98
C PRO A 46 -1.04 -6.63 -12.04
N GLY A 47 -1.05 -7.40 -10.95
CA GLY A 47 -2.13 -7.43 -9.96
C GLY A 47 -2.35 -6.13 -9.18
N TYR A 48 -1.36 -5.23 -9.13
CA TYR A 48 -1.52 -3.95 -8.42
C TYR A 48 -2.45 -2.95 -9.12
N ALA A 49 -2.76 -3.15 -10.38
CA ALA A 49 -3.65 -2.27 -11.15
C ALA A 49 -4.99 -2.93 -11.50
N SER A 50 -5.34 -4.05 -10.84
CA SER A 50 -6.58 -4.77 -11.13
C SER A 50 -7.81 -4.03 -10.60
N TRP A 51 -8.91 -4.17 -11.32
CA TRP A 51 -10.23 -3.78 -10.85
C TRP A 51 -10.78 -4.85 -9.93
N ILE A 52 -11.22 -4.46 -8.74
CA ILE A 52 -11.73 -5.35 -7.70
C ILE A 52 -13.15 -4.94 -7.38
N SER A 53 -14.06 -5.90 -7.38
CA SER A 53 -15.45 -5.67 -7.00
C SER A 53 -15.56 -5.43 -5.49
N LEU A 54 -16.31 -4.40 -5.11
CA LEU A 54 -16.78 -4.15 -3.74
C LEU A 54 -18.17 -4.74 -3.47
N GLY A 55 -18.80 -5.30 -4.50
CA GLY A 55 -20.14 -5.90 -4.44
C GLY A 55 -21.22 -5.08 -5.13
N SER A 56 -22.48 -5.49 -4.91
CA SER A 56 -23.66 -4.86 -5.52
C SER A 56 -23.86 -3.43 -5.02
N LEU A 57 -24.36 -2.56 -5.90
CA LEU A 57 -24.73 -1.17 -5.60
C LEU A 57 -25.80 -1.09 -4.49
N ASN A 58 -26.65 -2.11 -4.36
CA ASN A 58 -27.65 -2.20 -3.30
C ASN A 58 -27.04 -2.19 -1.88
N ASN A 59 -25.77 -2.55 -1.75
CA ASN A 59 -25.05 -2.47 -0.47
C ASN A 59 -24.69 -1.03 -0.07
N PHE A 60 -24.81 -0.08 -0.98
CA PHE A 60 -24.39 1.31 -0.81
C PHE A 60 -25.55 2.28 -1.12
N PRO A 61 -26.54 2.46 -0.22
CA PRO A 61 -27.65 3.38 -0.41
C PRO A 61 -27.20 4.81 -0.66
N ALA A 62 -27.98 5.54 -1.48
CA ALA A 62 -27.67 6.93 -1.80
C ALA A 62 -27.65 7.81 -0.54
N GLY A 63 -26.71 8.73 -0.47
CA GLY A 63 -26.49 9.63 0.66
C GLY A 63 -25.78 9.00 1.87
N GLU A 64 -25.47 7.71 1.84
CA GLU A 64 -24.79 7.02 2.92
C GLU A 64 -23.29 6.83 2.69
N THR A 65 -22.58 6.72 3.81
CA THR A 65 -21.17 6.32 3.83
C THR A 65 -21.05 4.99 4.57
N ARG A 66 -20.57 3.96 3.90
CA ARG A 66 -20.46 2.60 4.44
C ARG A 66 -19.04 2.05 4.35
N LEU A 67 -18.69 1.22 5.32
CA LEU A 67 -17.45 0.46 5.29
C LEU A 67 -17.63 -0.73 4.35
N ALA A 68 -16.69 -0.90 3.42
CA ALA A 68 -16.57 -2.07 2.58
C ALA A 68 -15.21 -2.72 2.78
N THR A 69 -15.12 -4.01 2.51
CA THR A 69 -13.87 -4.77 2.54
C THR A 69 -13.65 -5.45 1.21
N TYR A 70 -12.39 -5.52 0.80
CA TYR A 70 -11.98 -6.27 -0.38
C TYR A 70 -10.71 -7.05 -0.10
N ARG A 71 -10.52 -8.15 -0.80
CA ARG A 71 -9.31 -8.95 -0.66
C ARG A 71 -8.20 -8.38 -1.52
N ASN A 72 -7.03 -8.20 -0.92
CA ASN A 72 -5.84 -7.74 -1.64
C ASN A 72 -5.52 -8.72 -2.78
N PRO A 73 -5.41 -8.26 -4.04
CA PRO A 73 -5.12 -9.12 -5.18
C PRO A 73 -3.73 -9.78 -5.12
N VAL A 74 -2.84 -9.26 -4.29
CA VAL A 74 -1.47 -9.76 -4.10
C VAL A 74 -1.37 -10.50 -2.77
N VAL A 75 -2.26 -11.48 -2.58
CA VAL A 75 -2.29 -12.33 -1.38
C VAL A 75 -1.20 -13.39 -1.44
N LYS A 76 -0.60 -13.67 -0.30
CA LYS A 76 0.26 -14.83 -0.08
C LYS A 76 -0.44 -15.80 0.88
N SER A 77 -0.05 -17.06 0.83
CA SER A 77 -0.69 -18.12 1.64
C SER A 77 -0.68 -17.88 3.15
N TRP A 78 0.25 -17.07 3.64
CA TRP A 78 0.39 -16.72 5.05
C TRP A 78 -0.26 -15.42 5.48
N ASP A 79 -0.86 -14.65 4.58
CA ASP A 79 -1.45 -13.34 4.90
C ASP A 79 -2.74 -13.46 5.73
N GLY A 80 -3.45 -14.60 5.64
CA GLY A 80 -4.65 -14.84 6.44
C GLY A 80 -5.69 -13.72 6.30
N VAL A 81 -6.25 -13.30 7.43
CA VAL A 81 -7.24 -12.20 7.50
C VAL A 81 -6.64 -10.81 7.22
N THR A 82 -5.33 -10.66 7.29
CA THR A 82 -4.67 -9.39 6.95
C THR A 82 -4.69 -9.08 5.45
N ALA A 83 -5.10 -10.05 4.64
CA ALA A 83 -5.36 -9.87 3.22
C ALA A 83 -6.62 -9.05 2.93
N ASP A 84 -7.52 -8.95 3.90
CA ASP A 84 -8.76 -8.18 3.75
C ASP A 84 -8.50 -6.72 4.10
N ILE A 85 -8.71 -5.85 3.11
CA ILE A 85 -8.47 -4.41 3.23
C ILE A 85 -9.82 -3.70 3.29
N ALA A 86 -9.97 -2.81 4.27
CA ALA A 86 -11.16 -1.99 4.40
C ALA A 86 -11.03 -0.66 3.64
N CYS A 87 -12.14 -0.18 3.13
CA CYS A 87 -12.27 1.14 2.52
C CYS A 87 -13.64 1.76 2.87
N TRP A 88 -13.75 3.08 2.79
CA TRP A 88 -15.00 3.78 2.96
C TRP A 88 -15.61 4.09 1.60
N VAL A 89 -16.85 3.67 1.39
CA VAL A 89 -17.65 3.97 0.20
C VAL A 89 -18.71 4.98 0.57
N ARG A 90 -18.69 6.14 -0.05
CA ARG A 90 -19.71 7.15 0.02
C ARG A 90 -20.47 7.19 -1.29
N HIS A 91 -21.78 6.97 -1.23
CA HIS A 91 -22.68 7.15 -2.36
C HIS A 91 -23.23 8.57 -2.31
N VAL A 92 -22.77 9.42 -3.22
CA VAL A 92 -23.11 10.87 -3.21
C VAL A 92 -24.49 11.06 -3.82
N ASP A 93 -24.69 10.56 -5.02
CA ASP A 93 -25.96 10.61 -5.78
C ASP A 93 -26.04 9.42 -6.75
N ALA A 94 -27.08 9.33 -7.55
CA ALA A 94 -27.47 8.16 -8.34
C ALA A 94 -26.33 7.43 -9.08
N GLU A 95 -25.29 8.13 -9.54
CA GLU A 95 -24.17 7.56 -10.29
C GLU A 95 -22.80 7.90 -9.70
N ASN A 96 -22.75 8.74 -8.67
CA ASN A 96 -21.48 9.27 -8.15
C ASN A 96 -21.11 8.64 -6.83
N PHE A 97 -19.96 7.98 -6.83
CA PHE A 97 -19.35 7.38 -5.67
C PHE A 97 -18.04 8.07 -5.32
N GLN A 98 -17.70 8.04 -4.06
CA GLN A 98 -16.39 8.39 -3.56
C GLN A 98 -15.88 7.21 -2.73
N VAL A 99 -14.74 6.67 -3.07
CA VAL A 99 -14.17 5.54 -2.33
C VAL A 99 -12.85 5.95 -1.74
N PHE A 100 -12.76 5.92 -0.41
CA PHE A 100 -11.59 6.37 0.33
C PHE A 100 -10.85 5.19 0.95
N ALA A 101 -9.52 5.26 0.93
CA ALA A 101 -8.72 4.38 1.77
C ALA A 101 -9.03 4.64 3.24
N ILE A 102 -9.06 3.58 4.04
CA ILE A 102 -9.33 3.69 5.47
C ILE A 102 -8.25 4.47 6.22
N ASN A 103 -7.09 4.66 5.62
CA ASN A 103 -5.89 5.17 6.26
C ASN A 103 -5.83 6.69 6.27
N CYS A 104 -5.57 7.24 7.46
CA CYS A 104 -5.30 8.65 7.68
C CYS A 104 -4.07 9.12 6.89
N ALA A 105 -4.17 10.28 6.24
CA ALA A 105 -3.09 10.87 5.45
C ALA A 105 -1.91 11.39 6.28
N HIS A 106 -1.98 11.34 7.62
CA HIS A 106 -0.88 11.67 8.53
C HIS A 106 0.10 10.49 8.68
N LEU A 107 -0.26 9.51 9.51
CA LEU A 107 0.58 8.35 9.85
C LEU A 107 -0.19 7.01 9.70
N TRP A 108 -1.10 6.92 8.74
CA TRP A 108 -1.75 5.69 8.30
C TRP A 108 -2.68 5.00 9.29
N CYS A 109 -3.02 5.62 10.43
CA CYS A 109 -4.04 5.08 11.33
C CYS A 109 -5.41 4.97 10.64
N PRO A 110 -6.22 3.95 10.93
CA PRO A 110 -7.55 3.84 10.35
C PRO A 110 -8.46 4.98 10.83
N VAL A 111 -9.11 5.65 9.88
CA VAL A 111 -10.13 6.65 10.19
C VAL A 111 -11.49 6.00 10.41
N ARG A 112 -12.33 6.66 11.20
CA ARG A 112 -13.71 6.25 11.47
C ARG A 112 -14.67 7.29 10.93
N TRP A 113 -15.80 6.82 10.39
CA TRP A 113 -16.91 7.67 9.97
C TRP A 113 -17.86 7.94 11.13
N PHE A 114 -18.26 9.18 11.29
CA PHE A 114 -19.23 9.64 12.29
C PHE A 114 -20.42 10.27 11.57
N PRO A 115 -21.53 9.53 11.39
CA PRO A 115 -22.69 9.99 10.63
C PRO A 115 -23.31 11.28 11.17
N GLN A 116 -23.33 11.44 12.52
CA GLN A 116 -23.97 12.58 13.19
C GLN A 116 -23.29 13.91 12.87
N SER A 117 -21.98 13.89 12.66
CA SER A 117 -21.20 15.08 12.32
C SER A 117 -20.83 15.14 10.82
N SER A 118 -21.10 14.07 10.06
CA SER A 118 -20.67 13.91 8.68
C SER A 118 -19.15 14.09 8.49
N LEU A 119 -18.37 13.54 9.43
CA LEU A 119 -16.91 13.66 9.45
C LEU A 119 -16.24 12.29 9.54
N PHE A 120 -15.08 12.19 8.91
CA PHE A 120 -14.13 11.14 9.24
C PHE A 120 -13.14 11.65 10.28
N MET A 121 -12.86 10.83 11.28
CA MET A 121 -11.93 11.19 12.36
C MET A 121 -10.88 10.09 12.56
N CYS A 122 -9.65 10.52 12.72
CA CYS A 122 -8.52 9.66 13.06
C CYS A 122 -8.31 9.68 14.59
N PRO A 123 -8.42 8.54 15.28
CA PRO A 123 -8.31 8.50 16.75
C PRO A 123 -6.87 8.67 17.25
N CYS A 124 -5.85 8.50 16.37
CA CYS A 124 -4.46 8.51 16.81
C CYS A 124 -3.97 9.92 17.20
N HIS A 125 -4.20 10.92 16.34
CA HIS A 125 -3.68 12.28 16.54
C HIS A 125 -4.73 13.36 16.19
N GLY A 126 -6.00 13.01 16.13
CA GLY A 126 -7.08 13.98 15.92
C GLY A 126 -7.15 14.56 14.50
N GLY A 127 -6.73 13.80 13.49
CA GLY A 127 -6.97 14.18 12.09
C GLY A 127 -8.46 14.13 11.79
N VAL A 128 -9.01 15.19 11.18
CA VAL A 128 -10.43 15.30 10.81
C VAL A 128 -10.57 15.60 9.35
N TYR A 129 -11.57 14.94 8.72
CA TYR A 129 -11.87 15.12 7.30
C TYR A 129 -13.37 15.28 7.10
N TYR A 130 -13.75 16.10 6.13
CA TYR A 130 -15.13 16.23 5.70
C TYR A 130 -15.63 14.96 5.01
N ALA A 131 -16.94 14.90 4.76
CA ALA A 131 -17.58 13.77 4.11
C ALA A 131 -17.02 13.48 2.69
N ASP A 132 -16.54 14.50 1.99
CA ASP A 132 -15.88 14.38 0.67
C ASP A 132 -14.40 13.94 0.75
N GLY A 133 -13.93 13.62 1.93
CA GLY A 133 -12.54 13.22 2.18
C GLY A 133 -11.55 14.36 2.26
N SER A 134 -11.95 15.62 2.05
CA SER A 134 -11.06 16.76 2.18
C SER A 134 -10.65 17.00 3.64
N ARG A 135 -9.47 17.58 3.86
CA ARG A 135 -8.96 17.88 5.20
C ARG A 135 -9.80 18.95 5.88
N ALA A 136 -10.26 18.69 7.10
CA ALA A 136 -10.95 19.67 7.93
C ALA A 136 -10.03 20.23 9.03
N ALA A 137 -9.34 19.37 9.80
CA ALA A 137 -8.51 19.81 10.92
C ALA A 137 -7.45 18.75 11.29
N GLY A 138 -6.56 19.15 12.19
CA GLY A 138 -5.54 18.27 12.77
C GLY A 138 -4.25 18.19 11.94
N PRO A 139 -3.36 17.24 12.26
CA PRO A 139 -2.02 17.16 11.68
C PRO A 139 -1.93 16.69 10.22
N PRO A 140 -2.92 16.01 9.59
CA PRO A 140 -2.82 15.65 8.18
C PRO A 140 -2.61 16.89 7.29
N GLU A 141 -1.73 16.79 6.30
CA GLU A 141 -1.46 17.89 5.36
C GLU A 141 -2.40 17.89 4.14
N ARG A 142 -3.16 16.79 3.95
CA ARG A 142 -4.04 16.56 2.80
C ARG A 142 -5.28 15.76 3.19
N GLY A 143 -6.21 15.64 2.24
CA GLY A 143 -7.40 14.79 2.37
C GLY A 143 -7.08 13.28 2.39
N LEU A 144 -8.13 12.49 2.59
CA LEU A 144 -8.06 11.03 2.50
C LEU A 144 -7.66 10.60 1.09
N PHE A 145 -6.99 9.47 0.99
CA PHE A 145 -6.68 8.86 -0.28
C PHE A 145 -7.96 8.33 -0.93
N GLN A 146 -8.18 8.72 -2.18
CA GLN A 146 -9.35 8.30 -2.94
C GLN A 146 -8.95 7.28 -4.02
N TYR A 147 -9.68 6.16 -4.08
CA TYR A 147 -9.56 5.19 -5.15
C TYR A 147 -10.29 5.64 -6.40
N SER A 148 -9.72 5.31 -7.56
CA SER A 148 -10.48 5.35 -8.80
C SER A 148 -11.52 4.24 -8.77
N TYR A 149 -12.76 4.55 -9.16
CA TYR A 149 -13.85 3.58 -9.21
C TYR A 149 -14.47 3.53 -10.60
N LYS A 150 -15.23 2.48 -10.84
CA LYS A 150 -16.17 2.33 -11.96
C LYS A 150 -17.38 1.52 -11.53
N VAL A 151 -18.48 1.73 -12.20
CA VAL A 151 -19.69 0.92 -12.06
C VAL A 151 -19.82 0.08 -13.33
N GLU A 152 -20.02 -1.22 -13.16
CA GLU A 152 -20.32 -2.16 -14.26
C GLU A 152 -21.51 -3.02 -13.87
N GLY A 153 -22.61 -2.90 -14.62
CA GLY A 153 -23.88 -3.52 -14.26
C GLY A 153 -24.37 -3.05 -12.89
N ASP A 154 -24.62 -3.98 -11.98
CA ASP A 154 -25.07 -3.73 -10.61
C ASP A 154 -23.90 -3.74 -9.59
N SER A 155 -22.66 -3.60 -10.01
CA SER A 155 -21.51 -3.76 -9.13
C SER A 155 -20.57 -2.56 -9.18
N LEU A 156 -20.10 -2.18 -7.99
CA LEU A 156 -19.08 -1.16 -7.80
C LEU A 156 -17.69 -1.80 -7.81
N PHE A 157 -16.78 -1.26 -8.61
CA PHE A 157 -15.39 -1.69 -8.71
C PHE A 157 -14.45 -0.55 -8.33
N ILE A 158 -13.35 -0.90 -7.70
CA ILE A 158 -12.24 0.02 -7.44
C ILE A 158 -10.96 -0.48 -8.08
N LYS A 159 -10.10 0.46 -8.44
CA LYS A 159 -8.73 0.15 -8.86
C LYS A 159 -7.88 0.05 -7.60
N ALA A 160 -7.80 -1.17 -7.07
CA ALA A 160 -7.09 -1.47 -5.83
C ALA A 160 -5.92 -2.42 -6.09
N GLY A 161 -4.98 -2.44 -5.17
CA GLY A 161 -3.80 -3.31 -5.23
C GLY A 161 -2.57 -2.63 -4.66
N GLU A 162 -2.34 -1.37 -4.96
CA GLU A 162 -1.48 -0.50 -4.16
C GLU A 162 -2.37 0.51 -3.43
N MET A 163 -2.07 0.73 -2.16
CA MET A 163 -2.71 1.83 -1.45
C MET A 163 -2.29 3.14 -2.11
N PRO A 164 -3.23 4.09 -2.37
CA PRO A 164 -2.89 5.32 -3.06
C PRO A 164 -1.76 6.04 -2.31
N THR A 165 -0.64 6.23 -2.99
CA THR A 165 0.49 7.01 -2.48
C THR A 165 0.38 8.46 -2.96
N PRO A 166 1.10 9.43 -2.36
CA PRO A 166 1.09 10.82 -2.81
C PRO A 166 1.40 11.01 -4.30
N THR A 167 2.26 10.16 -4.86
CA THR A 167 2.62 10.18 -6.28
C THR A 167 1.48 9.72 -7.19
N LEU A 168 0.60 8.86 -6.71
CA LEU A 168 -0.61 8.44 -7.43
C LEU A 168 -1.73 9.48 -7.29
N ALA A 169 -1.79 10.18 -6.15
CA ALA A 169 -2.76 11.24 -5.89
C ALA A 169 -2.53 12.50 -6.74
N ALA A 170 -1.31 12.71 -7.26
CA ALA A 170 -1.00 13.84 -8.15
C ALA A 170 -1.79 13.82 -9.48
N ASN A 171 -2.39 12.66 -9.84
CA ASN A 171 -3.26 12.53 -11.01
C ASN A 171 -4.76 12.68 -10.70
N ILE A 172 -5.14 12.94 -9.45
CA ILE A 172 -6.50 13.26 -9.06
C ILE A 172 -6.71 14.76 -9.35
N LYS A 173 -7.63 15.07 -10.27
CA LYS A 173 -7.95 16.46 -10.63
C LYS A 173 -8.14 17.32 -9.38
N PRO A 174 -7.50 18.48 -9.29
CA PRO A 174 -7.73 19.43 -8.22
C PRO A 174 -9.10 20.06 -8.43
N GLY A 175 -10.12 19.57 -7.75
CA GLY A 175 -11.50 20.02 -7.85
C GLY A 175 -12.19 20.09 -6.50
N GLY A 176 -11.49 20.52 -5.46
CA GLY A 176 -12.10 20.86 -4.17
C GLY A 176 -11.92 22.36 -3.86
N PRO A 177 -12.90 23.04 -3.25
CA PRO A 177 -12.75 24.43 -2.85
C PRO A 177 -11.57 24.57 -1.91
N ARG A 178 -10.62 25.42 -2.26
CA ARG A 178 -9.58 25.87 -1.34
C ARG A 178 -10.27 26.78 -0.32
N CYS A 179 -10.34 26.32 0.91
CA CYS A 179 -10.64 27.26 1.99
C CYS A 179 -9.48 28.26 2.07
N ALA A 180 -9.81 29.54 1.88
CA ALA A 180 -8.90 30.68 2.09
C ALA A 180 -8.59 30.81 3.57
#